data_1be2a73d743fb92f225eac32423512bd
#
_entry.id   1be2a73d743fb92f225eac32423512bd
#
_cell.length_a   1.000
_cell.length_b   1.000
_cell.length_c   1.000
_cell.angle_alpha   90.00
_cell.angle_beta   90.00
_cell.angle_gamma   90.00
#
_symmetry.space_group_name_H-M   'P 1'
#
loop_
_entity.id
_entity.type
_entity.pdbx_description
1 polymer ?
#
loop_
_entity_poly.entity_id
_entity_poly.type
_entity_poly.pdbx_seq_one_letter_code
_entity_poly.pdbx_strand_id
1 'polypeptide(L)'
;MMKQMTIKKKITLWYTGIIALILGMVLGFMFYFVDKVGISATEEEVSTAVTGFSSNFQFQDGTYYLSEDTKFYEDGVMFCVYDDNGKLLYGTMPEKFPKQTMLKSHTPRVIKSGSSKWMVYDSVYTYGQNKVIWIRGITSIHAIEVFMTTSQKMMLVLYPLFILLIGTTGYFMLKRALKQVDRICDQVETISYGKDLTKRLPLPKARDELYELSQKFNQMFERLEQSFEKEQQFTADVSHELRTPVTVIISQCEYLIEDPTLEKEEKEEIMIILRQARRMSKLISEMLMIARGEMKESYDMDEVDLGLLTEVVVEELQEQANKKKIQISVSNDLDIKMMGNHTLLLRMMMNLVQNAISYGKEHGHIEILWKNQGELIIGEVKDDGIGIDQKHLPKIWDRFYRVDKSRSRENGGTGLGLSMVRFIVAVHGGKIRVESKKGEGTSFIFQFPKESIK
;
A
#
# COMPACT_ATOMS: atom_id res chain seq x y z
N MET A 1 -5.67 10.57 16.98
CA MET A 1 -5.60 11.09 15.60
C MET A 1 -4.49 10.50 14.71
N MET A 2 -3.39 9.95 15.25
CA MET A 2 -2.30 9.34 14.45
C MET A 2 -2.56 7.90 13.93
N LYS A 3 -3.60 7.19 14.36
CA LYS A 3 -3.83 5.77 14.01
C LYS A 3 -4.31 5.52 12.56
N GLN A 4 -4.81 6.55 11.87
CA GLN A 4 -5.37 6.44 10.50
C GLN A 4 -4.52 7.10 9.39
N MET A 5 -3.31 7.59 9.73
CA MET A 5 -2.45 8.22 8.72
C MET A 5 -1.64 7.17 7.96
N THR A 6 -1.54 7.36 6.63
CA THR A 6 -0.68 6.52 5.79
C THR A 6 0.78 6.62 6.21
N ILE A 7 1.57 5.57 5.98
CA ILE A 7 3.01 5.53 6.29
C ILE A 7 3.74 6.74 5.68
N LYS A 8 3.38 7.12 4.44
CA LYS A 8 3.91 8.30 3.73
C LYS A 8 3.77 9.58 4.57
N LYS A 9 2.57 9.86 5.09
CA LYS A 9 2.31 11.04 5.91
C LYS A 9 3.02 11.00 7.26
N LYS A 10 3.11 9.82 7.89
CA LYS A 10 3.81 9.65 9.18
C LYS A 10 5.30 9.98 9.05
N ILE A 11 5.98 9.39 8.07
CA ILE A 11 7.40 9.61 7.83
C ILE A 11 7.65 11.08 7.51
N THR A 12 6.85 11.69 6.60
CA THR A 12 6.98 13.11 6.27
C THR A 12 6.86 13.99 7.50
N LEU A 13 5.85 13.76 8.33
CA LEU A 13 5.63 14.58 9.54
C LEU A 13 6.77 14.42 10.55
N TRP A 14 7.29 13.21 10.73
CA TRP A 14 8.37 12.92 11.64
C TRP A 14 9.68 13.62 11.24
N TYR A 15 10.15 13.43 10.00
CA TYR A 15 11.41 14.04 9.59
C TYR A 15 11.30 15.56 9.49
N THR A 16 10.15 16.10 9.02
CA THR A 16 9.92 17.55 8.99
C THR A 16 9.93 18.14 10.40
N GLY A 17 9.33 17.45 11.37
CA GLY A 17 9.36 17.86 12.77
C GLY A 17 10.77 17.86 13.38
N ILE A 18 11.57 16.84 13.10
CA ILE A 18 12.96 16.77 13.55
C ILE A 18 13.79 17.88 12.92
N ILE A 19 13.68 18.11 11.61
CA ILE A 19 14.42 19.19 10.93
C ILE A 19 13.98 20.56 11.46
N ALA A 20 12.68 20.78 11.68
CA ALA A 20 12.18 22.00 12.27
C ALA A 20 12.78 22.26 13.66
N LEU A 21 12.85 21.23 14.51
CA LEU A 21 13.42 21.33 15.84
C LEU A 21 14.92 21.66 15.77
N ILE A 22 15.68 20.95 14.94
CA ILE A 22 17.13 21.18 14.78
C ILE A 22 17.38 22.60 14.25
N LEU A 23 16.68 23.02 13.20
CA LEU A 23 16.82 24.34 12.62
C LEU A 23 16.46 25.44 13.65
N GLY A 24 15.36 25.25 14.40
CA GLY A 24 14.96 26.16 15.46
C GLY A 24 16.01 26.29 16.57
N MET A 25 16.64 25.16 16.96
CA MET A 25 17.70 25.15 17.94
C MET A 25 18.97 25.89 17.46
N VAL A 26 19.39 25.62 16.21
CA VAL A 26 20.55 26.30 15.59
C VAL A 26 20.32 27.80 15.50
N LEU A 27 19.13 28.23 15.08
CA LEU A 27 18.78 29.63 14.97
C LEU A 27 18.70 30.29 16.33
N GLY A 28 18.11 29.65 17.31
CA GLY A 28 18.07 30.15 18.70
C GLY A 28 19.47 30.32 19.29
N PHE A 29 20.37 29.36 19.07
CA PHE A 29 21.76 29.44 19.49
C PHE A 29 22.51 30.59 18.78
N MET A 30 22.32 30.74 17.48
CA MET A 30 22.92 31.80 16.67
C MET A 30 22.49 33.18 17.19
N PHE A 31 21.22 33.39 17.47
CA PHE A 31 20.74 34.66 18.05
C PHE A 31 21.34 34.94 19.42
N TYR A 32 21.34 33.94 20.31
CA TYR A 32 21.95 34.09 21.62
C TYR A 32 23.43 34.46 21.54
N PHE A 33 24.14 33.79 20.62
CA PHE A 33 25.60 34.05 20.48
C PHE A 33 25.88 35.41 19.87
N VAL A 34 25.17 35.84 18.83
CA VAL A 34 25.36 37.14 18.17
C VAL A 34 25.04 38.29 19.14
N ASP A 35 23.96 38.19 19.93
CA ASP A 35 23.61 39.19 20.93
C ASP A 35 24.72 39.35 21.98
N LYS A 36 25.17 38.23 22.51
CA LYS A 36 26.23 38.24 23.56
C LYS A 36 27.57 38.73 23.01
N VAL A 37 28.00 38.26 21.86
CA VAL A 37 29.28 38.62 21.25
C VAL A 37 29.27 40.09 20.79
N GLY A 38 28.17 40.55 20.18
CA GLY A 38 28.02 41.93 19.74
C GLY A 38 28.14 42.94 20.89
N ILE A 39 27.48 42.67 22.03
CA ILE A 39 27.57 43.52 23.20
C ILE A 39 28.99 43.50 23.80
N SER A 40 29.59 42.30 23.99
CA SER A 40 30.94 42.17 24.54
C SER A 40 32.03 42.82 23.68
N ALA A 41 31.91 42.72 22.36
CA ALA A 41 32.82 43.40 21.43
C ALA A 41 32.75 44.92 21.56
N THR A 42 31.54 45.47 21.68
CA THR A 42 31.33 46.91 21.88
C THR A 42 31.83 47.37 23.25
N GLU A 43 31.71 46.55 24.31
CA GLU A 43 32.28 46.85 25.64
C GLU A 43 33.80 46.96 25.58
N GLU A 44 34.47 46.03 24.90
CA GLU A 44 35.91 46.00 24.72
C GLU A 44 36.39 47.21 23.88
N GLU A 45 35.67 47.51 22.79
CA GLU A 45 35.96 48.64 21.88
C GLU A 45 35.90 49.97 22.66
N VAL A 46 34.82 50.23 23.38
CA VAL A 46 34.66 51.49 24.15
C VAL A 46 35.67 51.59 25.29
N SER A 47 35.97 50.50 26.01
CA SER A 47 36.96 50.51 27.08
C SER A 47 38.37 50.77 26.57
N THR A 48 38.73 50.16 25.44
CA THR A 48 40.03 50.36 24.78
C THR A 48 40.15 51.79 24.23
N ALA A 49 39.09 52.31 23.60
CA ALA A 49 39.07 53.68 23.09
C ALA A 49 39.23 54.72 24.25
N VAL A 50 38.56 54.52 25.38
CA VAL A 50 38.65 55.41 26.54
C VAL A 50 40.06 55.34 27.14
N THR A 51 40.66 54.15 27.21
CA THR A 51 42.04 54.00 27.70
C THR A 51 43.04 54.64 26.75
N GLY A 52 42.84 54.45 25.41
CA GLY A 52 43.65 55.14 24.40
C GLY A 52 43.52 56.67 24.44
N PHE A 53 42.27 57.16 24.61
CA PHE A 53 42.01 58.59 24.72
C PHE A 53 42.73 59.25 25.88
N SER A 54 42.94 58.53 26.96
CA SER A 54 43.66 59.04 28.12
C SER A 54 45.12 59.46 27.84
N SER A 55 45.76 58.94 26.83
CA SER A 55 47.12 59.30 26.38
C SER A 55 47.22 60.73 25.84
N ASN A 56 46.13 61.39 25.51
CA ASN A 56 46.06 62.77 25.05
C ASN A 56 46.18 63.76 26.21
N PHE A 57 46.19 63.28 27.50
CA PHE A 57 46.37 64.07 28.66
C PHE A 57 47.81 64.00 29.13
N GLN A 58 48.47 65.17 29.21
CA GLN A 58 49.78 65.30 29.84
C GLN A 58 49.63 65.98 31.26
N PHE A 59 50.15 65.30 32.25
CA PHE A 59 50.08 65.77 33.63
C PHE A 59 51.43 66.33 34.05
N GLN A 60 51.49 67.65 34.24
CA GLN A 60 52.70 68.33 34.63
C GLN A 60 52.37 69.37 35.67
N ASP A 61 53.25 69.52 36.74
CA ASP A 61 53.13 70.51 37.85
C ASP A 61 51.72 70.57 38.51
N GLY A 62 51.07 69.43 38.70
CA GLY A 62 49.76 69.38 39.36
C GLY A 62 48.61 69.92 38.53
N THR A 63 48.83 70.14 37.20
CA THR A 63 47.85 70.56 36.20
C THR A 63 47.82 69.58 35.06
N TYR A 64 46.71 69.45 34.34
CA TYR A 64 46.63 68.64 33.12
C TYR A 64 46.58 69.54 31.87
N TYR A 65 47.27 69.11 30.85
CA TYR A 65 47.22 69.71 29.51
C TYR A 65 46.65 68.74 28.52
N LEU A 66 45.71 69.23 27.72
CA LEU A 66 45.13 68.44 26.63
C LEU A 66 45.84 68.82 25.35
N SER A 67 46.20 67.81 24.53
CA SER A 67 46.83 68.06 23.22
C SER A 67 45.89 68.85 22.31
N GLU A 68 46.44 69.85 21.59
CA GLU A 68 45.62 70.69 20.64
C GLU A 68 44.91 69.88 19.57
N ASP A 69 45.44 68.70 19.16
CA ASP A 69 44.86 67.79 18.15
C ASP A 69 43.88 66.76 18.70
N THR A 70 43.45 66.89 19.97
CA THR A 70 42.58 65.90 20.60
C THR A 70 41.19 65.86 19.97
N LYS A 71 40.85 64.69 19.38
CA LYS A 71 39.56 64.41 18.80
C LYS A 71 38.58 63.82 19.81
N PHE A 72 37.49 64.53 20.08
CA PHE A 72 36.43 64.03 21.00
C PHE A 72 35.41 63.10 20.35
N TYR A 73 35.67 62.64 19.11
CA TYR A 73 34.97 61.61 18.42
C TYR A 73 35.95 60.83 17.56
N GLU A 74 36.07 59.57 17.81
CA GLU A 74 36.94 58.64 17.06
C GLU A 74 36.32 57.26 17.05
N ASP A 75 36.33 56.59 15.92
CA ASP A 75 35.83 55.22 15.68
C ASP A 75 34.41 54.93 16.26
N GLY A 76 33.50 55.92 16.16
CA GLY A 76 32.14 55.76 16.66
C GLY A 76 31.97 56.03 18.17
N VAL A 77 33.05 56.29 18.88
CA VAL A 77 33.03 56.61 20.30
C VAL A 77 33.15 58.12 20.52
N MET A 78 32.25 58.70 21.29
CA MET A 78 32.26 60.08 21.74
C MET A 78 32.92 60.15 23.11
N PHE A 79 33.84 61.06 23.31
CA PHE A 79 34.55 61.28 24.57
C PHE A 79 34.04 62.52 25.27
N CYS A 80 33.74 62.36 26.53
CA CYS A 80 33.41 63.46 27.46
C CYS A 80 34.28 63.41 28.66
N VAL A 81 34.77 64.57 29.05
CA VAL A 81 35.65 64.73 30.22
C VAL A 81 34.93 65.54 31.28
N TYR A 82 34.93 65.00 32.52
CA TYR A 82 34.28 65.61 33.67
C TYR A 82 35.28 65.90 34.83
N ASP A 83 34.97 66.90 35.62
CA ASP A 83 35.67 67.17 36.85
C ASP A 83 35.25 66.20 37.99
N ASP A 84 35.84 66.40 39.19
CA ASP A 84 35.52 65.63 40.39
C ASP A 84 34.10 65.81 40.91
N ASN A 85 33.40 66.90 40.51
CA ASN A 85 32.03 67.18 40.84
C ASN A 85 31.05 66.70 39.78
N GLY A 86 31.53 66.05 38.72
CA GLY A 86 30.71 65.57 37.62
C GLY A 86 30.26 66.61 36.61
N LYS A 87 30.95 67.82 36.63
CA LYS A 87 30.69 68.88 35.64
C LYS A 87 31.47 68.59 34.35
N LEU A 88 30.78 68.66 33.17
CA LEU A 88 31.40 68.48 31.87
C LEU A 88 32.46 69.60 31.63
N LEU A 89 33.68 69.18 31.35
CA LEU A 89 34.80 70.09 31.03
C LEU A 89 35.01 70.20 29.52
N TYR A 90 35.08 69.02 28.85
CA TYR A 90 35.36 68.93 27.42
C TYR A 90 34.49 67.84 26.75
N GLY A 91 34.29 68.00 25.46
CA GLY A 91 33.53 67.09 24.69
C GLY A 91 32.03 67.47 24.60
N THR A 92 31.30 66.77 23.75
CA THR A 92 29.85 66.96 23.56
C THR A 92 29.12 65.63 23.74
N MET A 93 28.05 65.63 24.53
CA MET A 93 27.20 64.48 24.67
C MET A 93 26.27 64.32 23.46
N PRO A 94 25.96 63.10 23.04
CA PRO A 94 24.93 62.89 21.99
C PRO A 94 23.58 63.45 22.43
N GLU A 95 22.84 64.05 21.49
CA GLU A 95 21.55 64.72 21.77
C GLU A 95 20.56 63.87 22.58
N LYS A 96 20.49 62.60 22.32
CA LYS A 96 19.53 61.65 22.94
C LYS A 96 20.12 60.95 24.17
N PHE A 97 21.32 61.34 24.61
CA PHE A 97 21.92 60.75 25.78
C PHE A 97 21.42 61.44 27.07
N PRO A 98 21.11 60.69 28.16
CA PRO A 98 20.57 61.27 29.37
C PRO A 98 21.69 62.04 30.12
N LYS A 99 21.52 63.36 30.23
CA LYS A 99 22.55 64.29 30.78
C LYS A 99 22.91 64.06 32.29
N GLN A 100 22.01 63.38 33.02
CA GLN A 100 22.19 63.15 34.46
C GLN A 100 22.64 61.70 34.74
N THR A 101 23.52 61.12 33.94
CA THR A 101 23.99 59.76 34.13
C THR A 101 25.19 59.78 35.13
N MET A 102 25.04 59.06 36.24
CA MET A 102 26.13 58.93 37.23
C MET A 102 27.43 58.36 36.62
N LEU A 103 28.55 58.87 36.99
CA LEU A 103 29.88 58.35 36.68
C LEU A 103 30.15 57.10 37.52
N LYS A 104 30.65 56.04 36.89
CA LYS A 104 30.95 54.74 37.56
C LYS A 104 32.18 54.12 36.94
N SER A 105 33.28 54.11 37.74
CA SER A 105 34.60 53.71 37.28
C SER A 105 34.67 52.24 36.80
N HIS A 106 35.35 52.02 35.66
CA HIS A 106 35.78 50.72 35.13
C HIS A 106 34.70 49.69 34.96
N THR A 107 33.46 50.14 34.72
CA THR A 107 32.34 49.21 34.52
C THR A 107 31.56 49.60 33.24
N PRO A 108 31.71 48.84 32.16
CA PRO A 108 30.88 49.07 30.97
C PRO A 108 29.41 48.83 31.30
N ARG A 109 28.53 49.64 30.74
CA ARG A 109 27.09 49.55 31.01
C ARG A 109 26.25 50.08 29.87
N VAL A 110 25.11 49.45 29.67
CA VAL A 110 24.13 49.91 28.70
C VAL A 110 23.14 50.86 29.36
N ILE A 111 23.04 52.08 28.81
CA ILE A 111 22.10 53.10 29.25
C ILE A 111 20.99 53.27 28.20
N LYS A 112 19.74 53.16 28.63
CA LYS A 112 18.56 53.36 27.76
C LYS A 112 18.02 54.79 27.93
N SER A 113 17.78 55.47 26.83
CA SER A 113 17.12 56.76 26.78
C SER A 113 16.11 56.82 25.63
N GLY A 114 14.83 56.71 25.95
CA GLY A 114 13.79 56.57 24.96
C GLY A 114 13.97 55.33 24.06
N SER A 115 14.08 55.55 22.76
CA SER A 115 14.33 54.50 21.77
C SER A 115 15.79 54.20 21.52
N SER A 116 16.71 54.94 22.14
CA SER A 116 18.15 54.82 21.93
C SER A 116 18.82 54.09 23.10
N LYS A 117 19.79 53.22 22.78
CA LYS A 117 20.64 52.56 23.75
C LYS A 117 22.08 52.90 23.47
N TRP A 118 22.79 53.15 24.54
CA TRP A 118 24.16 53.60 24.52
C TRP A 118 25.02 52.67 25.36
N MET A 119 26.16 52.27 24.84
CA MET A 119 27.22 51.67 25.62
C MET A 119 28.07 52.79 26.23
N VAL A 120 28.31 52.71 27.52
CA VAL A 120 29.07 53.72 28.25
C VAL A 120 30.14 53.03 29.07
N TYR A 121 31.36 53.60 29.01
CA TYR A 121 32.47 53.21 29.87
C TYR A 121 33.10 54.45 30.45
N ASP A 122 33.26 54.46 31.76
CA ASP A 122 33.84 55.55 32.49
C ASP A 122 35.20 55.13 33.09
N SER A 123 36.25 55.91 32.89
CA SER A 123 37.56 55.75 33.54
C SER A 123 37.92 56.97 34.36
N VAL A 124 38.51 56.74 35.47
CA VAL A 124 38.95 57.82 36.40
C VAL A 124 40.47 57.90 36.45
N TYR A 125 40.97 59.13 36.34
CA TYR A 125 42.41 59.44 36.39
C TYR A 125 42.65 60.42 37.46
N THR A 126 43.68 60.16 38.31
CA THR A 126 44.08 61.02 39.43
C THR A 126 45.31 61.86 39.05
N TYR A 127 45.30 63.15 39.32
CA TYR A 127 46.40 64.03 39.04
C TYR A 127 46.65 65.00 40.19
N GLY A 128 47.85 65.53 40.31
CA GLY A 128 48.24 66.46 41.38
C GLY A 128 48.00 65.95 42.81
N GLN A 129 47.60 66.84 43.74
CA GLN A 129 47.24 66.44 45.10
C GLN A 129 45.77 65.97 45.17
N ASN A 130 45.49 64.74 44.74
CA ASN A 130 44.21 64.06 44.88
C ASN A 130 43.04 64.62 44.05
N LYS A 131 43.31 65.35 42.99
CA LYS A 131 42.25 65.75 41.98
C LYS A 131 42.00 64.63 41.01
N VAL A 132 40.76 64.48 40.60
CA VAL A 132 40.35 63.44 39.61
C VAL A 132 39.71 64.05 38.39
N ILE A 133 39.94 63.45 37.24
CA ILE A 133 39.17 63.65 36.03
C ILE A 133 38.52 62.33 35.60
N TRP A 134 37.33 62.44 35.07
CA TRP A 134 36.64 61.33 34.54
C TRP A 134 36.61 61.44 33.05
N ILE A 135 36.92 60.33 32.33
CA ILE A 135 36.80 60.20 30.88
C ILE A 135 35.73 59.26 30.66
N ARG A 136 34.70 59.70 29.96
CA ARG A 136 33.55 58.87 29.54
C ARG A 136 33.57 58.64 28.03
N GLY A 137 33.58 57.37 27.58
CA GLY A 137 33.31 56.98 26.25
C GLY A 137 31.85 56.62 26.09
N ILE A 138 31.23 57.11 25.04
CA ILE A 138 29.80 56.85 24.71
C ILE A 138 29.74 56.37 23.25
N THR A 139 29.17 55.18 23.00
CA THR A 139 28.88 54.70 21.65
C THR A 139 27.45 54.23 21.54
N SER A 140 26.87 54.32 20.34
CA SER A 140 25.51 53.86 20.08
C SER A 140 25.48 52.40 19.69
N ILE A 141 24.68 51.60 20.40
CA ILE A 141 24.41 50.21 20.02
C ILE A 141 23.18 50.06 19.15
N HIS A 142 22.69 51.19 18.61
CA HIS A 142 21.48 51.22 17.78
C HIS A 142 21.62 50.35 16.50
N ALA A 143 22.78 50.36 15.85
CA ALA A 143 23.04 49.56 14.66
C ALA A 143 22.94 48.05 14.94
N ILE A 144 23.46 47.60 16.11
CA ILE A 144 23.35 46.20 16.54
C ILE A 144 21.87 45.83 16.78
N GLU A 145 21.12 46.73 17.47
CA GLU A 145 19.68 46.48 17.71
C GLU A 145 18.86 46.43 16.45
N VAL A 146 19.08 47.34 15.50
CA VAL A 146 18.40 47.35 14.20
C VAL A 146 18.73 46.07 13.44
N PHE A 147 19.97 45.65 13.41
CA PHE A 147 20.39 44.40 12.78
C PHE A 147 19.67 43.20 13.41
N MET A 148 19.66 43.11 14.74
CA MET A 148 19.02 42.00 15.48
C MET A 148 17.52 41.96 15.25
N THR A 149 16.83 43.11 15.37
CA THR A 149 15.36 43.18 15.17
C THR A 149 14.97 42.90 13.73
N THR A 150 15.76 43.35 12.74
CA THR A 150 15.53 43.09 11.34
C THR A 150 15.74 41.62 11.01
N SER A 151 16.84 41.03 11.52
CA SER A 151 17.12 39.59 11.36
C SER A 151 16.03 38.73 12.00
N GLN A 152 15.52 39.10 13.17
CA GLN A 152 14.40 38.38 13.82
C GLN A 152 13.13 38.44 12.98
N LYS A 153 12.76 39.61 12.45
CA LYS A 153 11.58 39.75 11.54
C LYS A 153 11.75 38.92 10.28
N MET A 154 12.92 38.96 9.65
CA MET A 154 13.22 38.18 8.46
C MET A 154 13.12 36.68 8.72
N MET A 155 13.62 36.20 9.86
CA MET A 155 13.54 34.79 10.26
C MET A 155 12.11 34.33 10.54
N LEU A 156 11.28 35.19 11.16
CA LEU A 156 9.89 34.85 11.42
C LEU A 156 9.13 34.52 10.13
N VAL A 157 9.55 35.08 9.00
CA VAL A 157 8.98 34.80 7.68
C VAL A 157 9.69 33.62 7.00
N LEU A 158 11.01 33.62 7.00
CA LEU A 158 11.79 32.60 6.28
C LEU A 158 11.73 31.21 6.92
N TYR A 159 11.73 31.13 8.24
CA TYR A 159 11.70 29.85 8.95
C TYR A 159 10.48 28.97 8.56
N PRO A 160 9.23 29.45 8.68
CA PRO A 160 8.07 28.65 8.26
C PRO A 160 8.07 28.34 6.76
N LEU A 161 8.59 29.25 5.92
CA LEU A 161 8.72 29.01 4.48
C LEU A 161 9.69 27.86 4.19
N PHE A 162 10.83 27.82 4.86
CA PHE A 162 11.79 26.70 4.73
C PHE A 162 11.20 25.38 5.22
N ILE A 163 10.49 25.37 6.35
CA ILE A 163 9.82 24.18 6.86
C ILE A 163 8.78 23.66 5.83
N LEU A 164 8.00 24.56 5.25
CA LEU A 164 7.02 24.21 4.22
C LEU A 164 7.71 23.62 2.97
N LEU A 165 8.80 24.26 2.52
CA LEU A 165 9.58 23.80 1.36
C LEU A 165 10.17 22.41 1.60
N ILE A 166 10.78 22.17 2.76
CA ILE A 166 11.35 20.88 3.13
C ILE A 166 10.25 19.81 3.23
N GLY A 167 9.14 20.13 3.88
CA GLY A 167 8.01 19.23 4.03
C GLY A 167 7.40 18.82 2.70
N THR A 168 7.18 19.79 1.80
CA THR A 168 6.62 19.53 0.47
C THR A 168 7.57 18.72 -0.41
N THR A 169 8.83 19.12 -0.48
CA THR A 169 9.86 18.42 -1.28
C THR A 169 10.03 16.98 -0.81
N GLY A 170 10.13 16.78 0.51
CA GLY A 170 10.26 15.45 1.08
C GLY A 170 9.01 14.58 0.88
N TYR A 171 7.82 15.17 0.97
CA TYR A 171 6.58 14.44 0.64
C TYR A 171 6.57 13.94 -0.80
N PHE A 172 6.93 14.78 -1.77
CA PHE A 172 7.00 14.38 -3.17
C PHE A 172 8.07 13.32 -3.43
N MET A 173 9.24 13.45 -2.82
CA MET A 173 10.32 12.48 -2.92
C MET A 173 9.89 11.11 -2.37
N LEU A 174 9.31 11.09 -1.17
CA LEU A 174 8.81 9.86 -0.54
C LEU A 174 7.64 9.24 -1.32
N LYS A 175 6.72 10.06 -1.86
CA LYS A 175 5.63 9.60 -2.71
C LYS A 175 6.16 8.92 -3.98
N ARG A 176 7.21 9.45 -4.59
CA ARG A 176 7.85 8.88 -5.78
C ARG A 176 8.55 7.55 -5.47
N ALA A 177 9.30 7.49 -4.37
CA ALA A 177 9.98 6.27 -3.94
C ALA A 177 8.98 5.13 -3.61
N LEU A 178 7.95 5.42 -2.81
CA LEU A 178 6.96 4.42 -2.43
C LEU A 178 5.98 4.03 -3.54
N LYS A 179 5.91 4.78 -4.65
CA LYS A 179 5.11 4.38 -5.81
C LYS A 179 5.62 3.08 -6.45
N GLN A 180 6.90 2.81 -6.38
CA GLN A 180 7.48 1.56 -6.90
C GLN A 180 7.05 0.36 -6.04
N VAL A 181 6.99 0.53 -4.72
CA VAL A 181 6.49 -0.50 -3.80
C VAL A 181 5.01 -0.78 -4.05
N ASP A 182 4.18 0.27 -4.19
CA ASP A 182 2.75 0.11 -4.50
C ASP A 182 2.58 -0.72 -5.79
N ARG A 183 3.37 -0.43 -6.85
CA ARG A 183 3.32 -1.20 -8.12
C ARG A 183 3.70 -2.68 -7.95
N ILE A 184 4.72 -2.96 -7.15
CA ILE A 184 5.11 -4.35 -6.85
C ILE A 184 3.95 -5.06 -6.14
N CYS A 185 3.32 -4.43 -5.15
CA CYS A 185 2.18 -5.00 -4.44
C CYS A 185 1.00 -5.29 -5.38
N ASP A 186 0.62 -4.32 -6.24
CA ASP A 186 -0.48 -4.48 -7.21
C ASP A 186 -0.20 -5.64 -8.19
N GLN A 187 1.05 -5.77 -8.65
CA GLN A 187 1.44 -6.85 -9.55
C GLN A 187 1.46 -8.21 -8.85
N VAL A 188 1.96 -8.30 -7.62
CA VAL A 188 1.89 -9.52 -6.80
C VAL A 188 0.44 -9.94 -6.60
N GLU A 189 -0.44 -9.00 -6.31
CA GLU A 189 -1.87 -9.24 -6.17
C GLU A 189 -2.48 -9.77 -7.48
N THR A 190 -2.16 -9.13 -8.61
CA THR A 190 -2.63 -9.55 -9.93
C THR A 190 -2.17 -10.96 -10.29
N ILE A 191 -0.90 -11.31 -10.01
CA ILE A 191 -0.35 -12.65 -10.25
C ILE A 191 -1.04 -13.66 -9.34
N SER A 192 -1.23 -13.33 -8.06
CA SER A 192 -1.84 -14.22 -7.07
C SER A 192 -3.32 -14.52 -7.37
N TYR A 193 -4.12 -13.49 -7.70
CA TYR A 193 -5.53 -13.68 -8.04
C TYR A 193 -5.76 -14.22 -9.45
N GLY A 194 -4.89 -13.84 -10.40
CA GLY A 194 -5.00 -14.27 -11.81
C GLY A 194 -4.61 -15.72 -12.06
N LYS A 195 -4.11 -16.46 -11.08
CA LYS A 195 -3.59 -17.84 -11.19
C LYS A 195 -2.52 -18.03 -12.27
N ASP A 196 -1.98 -16.96 -12.83
CA ASP A 196 -0.95 -16.99 -13.87
C ASP A 196 0.43 -16.83 -13.23
N LEU A 197 0.96 -17.91 -12.68
CA LEU A 197 2.26 -17.96 -12.02
C LEU A 197 3.45 -17.82 -12.99
N THR A 198 3.21 -17.79 -14.32
CA THR A 198 4.28 -17.58 -15.30
C THR A 198 4.73 -16.12 -15.41
N LYS A 199 3.87 -15.19 -14.98
CA LYS A 199 4.21 -13.77 -14.98
C LYS A 199 5.29 -13.46 -13.96
N ARG A 200 6.15 -12.50 -14.30
CA ARG A 200 7.26 -12.06 -13.44
C ARG A 200 7.15 -10.57 -13.18
N LEU A 201 7.61 -10.16 -12.01
CA LEU A 201 7.76 -8.74 -11.68
C LEU A 201 8.87 -8.14 -12.53
N PRO A 202 8.66 -6.96 -13.13
CA PRO A 202 9.72 -6.25 -13.84
C PRO A 202 10.79 -5.81 -12.83
N LEU A 203 12.05 -6.10 -13.16
CA LEU A 203 13.17 -5.69 -12.32
C LEU A 203 13.45 -4.19 -12.49
N PRO A 204 13.56 -3.42 -11.41
CA PRO A 204 14.00 -2.04 -11.47
C PRO A 204 15.37 -1.90 -12.16
N LYS A 205 15.60 -0.75 -12.81
CA LYS A 205 16.91 -0.48 -13.46
C LYS A 205 18.04 -0.27 -12.44
N ALA A 206 17.74 0.28 -11.28
CA ALA A 206 18.67 0.43 -10.16
C ALA A 206 18.74 -0.89 -9.39
N ARG A 207 19.95 -1.33 -9.04
CA ARG A 207 20.20 -2.51 -8.20
C ARG A 207 20.17 -2.09 -6.72
N ASP A 208 18.99 -1.70 -6.25
CA ASP A 208 18.69 -1.31 -4.87
C ASP A 208 17.91 -2.43 -4.15
N GLU A 209 17.44 -2.15 -2.95
CA GLU A 209 16.67 -3.07 -2.12
C GLU A 209 15.36 -3.50 -2.81
N LEU A 210 14.80 -2.66 -3.68
CA LEU A 210 13.60 -2.99 -4.47
C LEU A 210 13.91 -3.98 -5.58
N TYR A 211 15.10 -3.92 -6.17
CA TYR A 211 15.57 -4.92 -7.12
C TYR A 211 15.70 -6.29 -6.46
N GLU A 212 16.36 -6.35 -5.29
CA GLU A 212 16.50 -7.60 -4.54
C GLU A 212 15.15 -8.18 -4.12
N LEU A 213 14.24 -7.32 -3.68
CA LEU A 213 12.88 -7.72 -3.31
C LEU A 213 12.14 -8.33 -4.51
N SER A 214 12.17 -7.64 -5.66
CA SER A 214 11.54 -8.12 -6.90
C SER A 214 12.14 -9.45 -7.36
N GLN A 215 13.45 -9.61 -7.24
CA GLN A 215 14.15 -10.86 -7.59
C GLN A 215 13.73 -12.01 -6.66
N LYS A 216 13.61 -11.77 -5.35
CA LYS A 216 13.16 -12.79 -4.39
C LYS A 216 11.70 -13.19 -4.63
N PHE A 217 10.83 -12.24 -4.98
CA PHE A 217 9.47 -12.58 -5.39
C PHE A 217 9.43 -13.43 -6.66
N ASN A 218 10.24 -13.08 -7.67
CA ASN A 218 10.33 -13.87 -8.91
C ASN A 218 10.84 -15.31 -8.62
N GLN A 219 11.82 -15.48 -7.75
CA GLN A 219 12.27 -16.81 -7.31
C GLN A 219 11.17 -17.58 -6.55
N MET A 220 10.39 -16.88 -5.73
CA MET A 220 9.25 -17.50 -5.05
C MET A 220 8.18 -17.97 -6.06
N PHE A 221 7.83 -17.15 -7.04
CA PHE A 221 6.89 -17.53 -8.10
C PHE A 221 7.39 -18.70 -8.91
N GLU A 222 8.67 -18.74 -9.26
CA GLU A 222 9.29 -19.87 -9.97
C GLU A 222 9.18 -21.17 -9.16
N ARG A 223 9.45 -21.13 -7.86
CA ARG A 223 9.30 -22.32 -6.99
C ARG A 223 7.84 -22.77 -6.87
N LEU A 224 6.91 -21.82 -6.79
CA LEU A 224 5.48 -22.10 -6.76
C LEU A 224 5.01 -22.73 -8.08
N GLU A 225 5.43 -22.19 -9.22
CA GLU A 225 5.16 -22.73 -10.54
C GLU A 225 5.67 -24.17 -10.68
N GLN A 226 6.95 -24.41 -10.35
CA GLN A 226 7.53 -25.75 -10.37
C GLN A 226 6.83 -26.73 -9.42
N SER A 227 6.42 -26.27 -8.23
CA SER A 227 5.69 -27.12 -7.28
C SER A 227 4.32 -27.50 -7.82
N PHE A 228 3.65 -26.54 -8.46
CA PHE A 228 2.34 -26.76 -9.07
C PHE A 228 2.41 -27.69 -10.27
N GLU A 229 3.40 -27.52 -11.15
CA GLU A 229 3.67 -28.43 -12.27
C GLU A 229 3.94 -29.87 -11.80
N LYS A 230 4.74 -30.03 -10.75
CA LYS A 230 5.00 -31.37 -10.17
C LYS A 230 3.74 -32.00 -9.58
N GLU A 231 2.89 -31.22 -8.90
CA GLU A 231 1.64 -31.73 -8.36
C GLU A 231 0.68 -32.16 -9.49
N GLN A 232 0.63 -31.40 -10.57
CA GLN A 232 -0.16 -31.73 -11.76
C GLN A 232 0.35 -33.02 -12.43
N GLN A 233 1.66 -33.10 -12.66
CA GLN A 233 2.28 -34.28 -13.27
C GLN A 233 2.01 -35.53 -12.41
N PHE A 234 2.23 -35.43 -11.09
CA PHE A 234 1.91 -36.53 -10.18
C PHE A 234 0.44 -36.97 -10.28
N THR A 235 -0.48 -36.02 -10.34
CA THR A 235 -1.90 -36.30 -10.47
C THR A 235 -2.21 -37.00 -11.80
N ALA A 236 -1.57 -36.58 -12.88
CA ALA A 236 -1.73 -37.20 -14.20
C ALA A 236 -1.19 -38.65 -14.21
N ASP A 237 0.03 -38.85 -13.68
CA ASP A 237 0.69 -40.15 -13.63
C ASP A 237 -0.11 -41.17 -12.80
N VAL A 238 -0.53 -40.78 -11.58
CA VAL A 238 -1.37 -41.62 -10.71
C VAL A 238 -2.69 -41.96 -11.38
N SER A 239 -3.29 -41.00 -12.09
CA SER A 239 -4.56 -41.26 -12.77
C SER A 239 -4.41 -42.25 -13.94
N HIS A 240 -3.29 -42.21 -14.66
CA HIS A 240 -2.99 -43.18 -15.71
C HIS A 240 -2.74 -44.59 -15.11
N GLU A 241 -1.95 -44.68 -14.03
CA GLU A 241 -1.66 -45.93 -13.36
C GLU A 241 -2.91 -46.59 -12.71
N LEU A 242 -3.89 -45.77 -12.27
CA LEU A 242 -5.16 -46.25 -11.72
C LEU A 242 -6.16 -46.68 -12.79
N ARG A 243 -6.11 -46.08 -13.98
CA ARG A 243 -7.09 -46.37 -15.06
C ARG A 243 -6.95 -47.82 -15.53
N THR A 244 -5.72 -48.31 -15.72
CA THR A 244 -5.43 -49.63 -16.25
C THR A 244 -6.04 -50.74 -15.40
N PRO A 245 -5.76 -50.85 -14.07
CA PRO A 245 -6.33 -51.91 -13.24
C PRO A 245 -7.88 -51.79 -13.13
N VAL A 246 -8.42 -50.57 -13.10
CA VAL A 246 -9.89 -50.37 -13.05
C VAL A 246 -10.54 -50.89 -14.35
N THR A 247 -9.91 -50.61 -15.50
CA THR A 247 -10.42 -51.10 -16.79
C THR A 247 -10.44 -52.62 -16.85
N VAL A 248 -9.36 -53.29 -16.32
CA VAL A 248 -9.32 -54.76 -16.23
C VAL A 248 -10.45 -55.27 -15.34
N ILE A 249 -10.70 -54.66 -14.18
CA ILE A 249 -11.81 -55.04 -13.28
C ILE A 249 -13.17 -54.92 -14.00
N ILE A 250 -13.39 -53.82 -14.74
CA ILE A 250 -14.62 -53.62 -15.51
C ILE A 250 -14.79 -54.73 -16.54
N SER A 251 -13.75 -54.98 -17.36
CA SER A 251 -13.82 -56.01 -18.41
C SER A 251 -14.06 -57.41 -17.85
N GLN A 252 -13.43 -57.75 -16.71
CA GLN A 252 -13.66 -59.05 -16.06
C GLN A 252 -15.08 -59.18 -15.49
N CYS A 253 -15.60 -58.12 -14.88
CA CYS A 253 -16.99 -58.13 -14.41
C CYS A 253 -17.99 -58.26 -15.56
N GLU A 254 -17.78 -57.53 -16.66
CA GLU A 254 -18.62 -57.60 -17.87
C GLU A 254 -18.59 -58.99 -18.49
N TYR A 255 -17.42 -59.61 -18.61
CA TYR A 255 -17.26 -60.98 -19.08
C TYR A 255 -17.98 -61.98 -18.18
N LEU A 256 -17.85 -61.89 -16.84
CA LEU A 256 -18.51 -62.81 -15.90
C LEU A 256 -20.05 -62.66 -15.90
N ILE A 257 -20.61 -61.46 -16.11
CA ILE A 257 -22.06 -61.26 -16.18
C ILE A 257 -22.69 -61.98 -17.40
N GLU A 258 -21.93 -62.10 -18.49
CA GLU A 258 -22.36 -62.80 -19.69
C GLU A 258 -22.31 -64.33 -19.56
N ASP A 259 -21.65 -64.89 -18.54
CA ASP A 259 -21.56 -66.32 -18.32
C ASP A 259 -22.95 -66.90 -17.95
N PRO A 260 -23.47 -67.80 -18.74
CA PRO A 260 -24.76 -68.42 -18.50
C PRO A 260 -24.78 -69.41 -17.31
N THR A 261 -23.63 -69.84 -16.81
CA THR A 261 -23.54 -70.81 -15.73
C THR A 261 -23.66 -70.16 -14.33
N LEU A 262 -23.53 -68.82 -14.21
CA LEU A 262 -23.62 -68.10 -12.96
C LEU A 262 -25.12 -67.92 -12.53
N GLU A 263 -25.34 -68.14 -11.20
CA GLU A 263 -26.63 -67.88 -10.58
C GLU A 263 -27.01 -66.39 -10.54
N LYS A 264 -28.28 -66.10 -10.40
CA LYS A 264 -28.77 -64.73 -10.38
C LYS A 264 -28.16 -63.89 -9.25
N GLU A 265 -28.00 -64.51 -8.09
CA GLU A 265 -27.42 -63.86 -6.91
C GLU A 265 -25.95 -63.47 -7.13
N GLU A 266 -25.13 -64.38 -7.73
CA GLU A 266 -23.73 -64.12 -8.10
C GLU A 266 -23.63 -62.99 -9.14
N LYS A 267 -24.52 -62.94 -10.13
CA LYS A 267 -24.57 -61.82 -11.08
C LYS A 267 -24.93 -60.50 -10.45
N GLU A 268 -25.80 -60.50 -9.42
CA GLU A 268 -26.13 -59.30 -8.70
C GLU A 268 -24.94 -58.77 -7.89
N GLU A 269 -24.11 -59.63 -7.26
CA GLU A 269 -22.88 -59.25 -6.58
C GLU A 269 -21.84 -58.69 -7.57
N ILE A 270 -21.65 -59.34 -8.71
CA ILE A 270 -20.73 -58.86 -9.78
C ILE A 270 -21.20 -57.50 -10.30
N MET A 271 -22.49 -57.27 -10.46
CA MET A 271 -23.03 -55.97 -10.85
C MET A 271 -22.75 -54.87 -9.83
N ILE A 272 -22.69 -55.20 -8.54
CA ILE A 272 -22.29 -54.24 -7.51
C ILE A 272 -20.81 -53.85 -7.70
N ILE A 273 -19.92 -54.81 -7.93
CA ILE A 273 -18.49 -54.57 -8.16
C ILE A 273 -18.33 -53.75 -9.45
N LEU A 274 -18.99 -54.10 -10.53
CA LEU A 274 -18.97 -53.37 -11.79
C LEU A 274 -19.37 -51.90 -11.62
N ARG A 275 -20.44 -51.64 -10.86
CA ARG A 275 -20.89 -50.27 -10.55
C ARG A 275 -19.83 -49.46 -9.82
N GLN A 276 -19.13 -50.07 -8.83
CA GLN A 276 -18.04 -49.40 -8.12
C GLN A 276 -16.83 -49.16 -9.01
N ALA A 277 -16.43 -50.13 -9.85
CA ALA A 277 -15.34 -49.98 -10.79
C ALA A 277 -15.63 -48.88 -11.84
N ARG A 278 -16.83 -48.84 -12.41
CA ARG A 278 -17.25 -47.73 -13.32
C ARG A 278 -17.24 -46.39 -12.64
N ARG A 279 -17.65 -46.34 -11.34
CA ARG A 279 -17.58 -45.11 -10.55
C ARG A 279 -16.13 -44.66 -10.33
N MET A 280 -15.19 -45.56 -10.02
CA MET A 280 -13.76 -45.27 -9.91
C MET A 280 -13.19 -44.77 -11.24
N SER A 281 -13.52 -45.41 -12.36
CA SER A 281 -13.10 -44.94 -13.68
C SER A 281 -13.56 -43.51 -13.98
N LYS A 282 -14.82 -43.19 -13.65
CA LYS A 282 -15.35 -41.82 -13.76
C LYS A 282 -14.56 -40.83 -12.92
N LEU A 283 -14.30 -41.14 -11.64
CA LEU A 283 -13.50 -40.28 -10.72
C LEU A 283 -12.10 -40.01 -11.28
N ILE A 284 -11.40 -41.06 -11.73
CA ILE A 284 -10.06 -40.94 -12.30
C ILE A 284 -10.08 -40.05 -13.55
N SER A 285 -11.08 -40.22 -14.43
CA SER A 285 -11.23 -39.40 -15.64
C SER A 285 -11.53 -37.93 -15.33
N GLU A 286 -12.36 -37.66 -14.33
CA GLU A 286 -12.67 -36.29 -13.85
C GLU A 286 -11.44 -35.64 -13.24
N MET A 287 -10.65 -36.37 -12.44
CA MET A 287 -9.43 -35.90 -11.82
C MET A 287 -8.34 -35.54 -12.85
N LEU A 288 -8.15 -36.40 -13.86
CA LEU A 288 -7.24 -36.17 -14.98
C LEU A 288 -7.60 -34.91 -15.78
N MET A 289 -8.87 -34.73 -16.06
CA MET A 289 -9.31 -33.60 -16.85
C MET A 289 -9.07 -32.26 -16.11
N ILE A 290 -9.32 -32.22 -14.80
CA ILE A 290 -9.03 -31.04 -13.99
C ILE A 290 -7.51 -30.78 -13.94
N ALA A 291 -6.69 -31.82 -13.77
CA ALA A 291 -5.24 -31.69 -13.77
C ALA A 291 -4.69 -31.18 -15.11
N ARG A 292 -5.15 -31.75 -16.24
CA ARG A 292 -4.75 -31.29 -17.59
C ARG A 292 -5.21 -29.88 -17.92
N GLY A 293 -6.40 -29.53 -17.51
CA GLY A 293 -6.96 -28.22 -17.81
C GLY A 293 -6.22 -27.06 -17.11
N GLU A 294 -5.56 -27.36 -16.02
CA GLU A 294 -4.66 -26.41 -15.35
C GLU A 294 -3.31 -26.26 -16.09
N MET A 295 -2.97 -27.16 -17.03
CA MET A 295 -1.73 -27.14 -17.84
C MET A 295 -1.76 -26.23 -19.07
N LYS A 296 -2.75 -25.36 -19.25
CA LYS A 296 -2.88 -24.52 -20.47
C LYS A 296 -2.90 -25.30 -21.80
N GLU A 297 -3.46 -26.51 -21.82
CA GLU A 297 -3.73 -27.14 -23.11
C GLU A 297 -4.68 -26.23 -23.91
N SER A 298 -4.29 -25.88 -25.12
CA SER A 298 -5.18 -25.18 -26.05
C SER A 298 -6.29 -26.15 -26.42
N TYR A 299 -7.51 -25.83 -26.05
CA TYR A 299 -8.69 -26.59 -26.51
C TYR A 299 -9.10 -26.07 -27.90
N ASP A 300 -9.39 -26.96 -28.80
CA ASP A 300 -9.98 -26.59 -30.07
C ASP A 300 -11.36 -25.95 -29.81
N MET A 301 -11.50 -24.72 -30.25
CA MET A 301 -12.70 -23.91 -30.09
C MET A 301 -13.38 -23.77 -31.42
N ASP A 302 -14.59 -24.32 -31.52
CA ASP A 302 -15.43 -24.28 -32.70
C ASP A 302 -16.73 -23.53 -32.42
N GLU A 303 -17.50 -23.23 -33.47
CA GLU A 303 -18.85 -22.71 -33.32
C GLU A 303 -19.77 -23.79 -32.77
N VAL A 304 -20.33 -23.59 -31.59
CA VAL A 304 -21.22 -24.53 -30.89
C VAL A 304 -22.62 -23.94 -30.83
N ASP A 305 -23.60 -24.68 -31.32
CA ASP A 305 -25.03 -24.41 -31.16
C ASP A 305 -25.46 -24.87 -29.75
N LEU A 306 -25.81 -23.93 -28.89
CA LEU A 306 -26.17 -24.19 -27.48
C LEU A 306 -27.59 -24.76 -27.35
N GLY A 307 -28.46 -24.46 -28.31
CA GLY A 307 -29.79 -25.04 -28.36
C GLY A 307 -29.71 -26.54 -28.61
N LEU A 308 -29.06 -26.94 -29.71
CA LEU A 308 -28.84 -28.34 -30.09
C LEU A 308 -28.08 -29.12 -28.99
N LEU A 309 -27.05 -28.51 -28.38
CA LEU A 309 -26.33 -29.11 -27.27
C LEU A 309 -27.25 -29.39 -26.08
N THR A 310 -28.16 -28.45 -25.78
CA THR A 310 -29.11 -28.61 -24.68
C THR A 310 -30.12 -29.71 -24.95
N GLU A 311 -30.60 -29.83 -26.19
CA GLU A 311 -31.49 -30.93 -26.61
C GLU A 311 -30.84 -32.29 -26.37
N VAL A 312 -29.58 -32.48 -26.78
CA VAL A 312 -28.81 -33.71 -26.55
C VAL A 312 -28.71 -34.02 -25.04
N VAL A 313 -28.43 -33.00 -24.20
CA VAL A 313 -28.37 -33.18 -22.74
C VAL A 313 -29.72 -33.63 -22.16
N VAL A 314 -30.80 -33.01 -22.61
CA VAL A 314 -32.15 -33.32 -22.11
C VAL A 314 -32.52 -34.73 -22.52
N GLU A 315 -32.28 -35.13 -23.79
CA GLU A 315 -32.58 -36.48 -24.31
C GLU A 315 -31.84 -37.55 -23.51
N GLU A 316 -30.53 -37.37 -23.26
CA GLU A 316 -29.68 -38.30 -22.50
C GLU A 316 -30.13 -38.47 -21.03
N LEU A 317 -30.66 -37.40 -20.43
CA LEU A 317 -31.06 -37.41 -19.00
C LEU A 317 -32.58 -37.61 -18.80
N GLN A 318 -33.37 -37.70 -19.89
CA GLN A 318 -34.82 -37.78 -19.81
C GLN A 318 -35.31 -39.02 -19.04
N GLU A 319 -34.65 -40.18 -19.21
CA GLU A 319 -35.02 -41.40 -18.48
C GLU A 319 -34.80 -41.24 -16.97
N GLN A 320 -33.72 -40.55 -16.58
CA GLN A 320 -33.44 -40.29 -15.17
C GLN A 320 -34.43 -39.30 -14.58
N ALA A 321 -34.80 -38.26 -15.29
CA ALA A 321 -35.84 -37.30 -14.91
C ALA A 321 -37.20 -37.98 -14.75
N ASN A 322 -37.57 -38.85 -15.70
CA ASN A 322 -38.83 -39.59 -15.67
C ASN A 322 -38.97 -40.53 -14.48
N LYS A 323 -37.85 -41.16 -13.99
CA LYS A 323 -37.86 -41.99 -12.79
C LYS A 323 -38.27 -41.22 -11.55
N LYS A 324 -37.99 -39.91 -11.47
CA LYS A 324 -38.44 -39.00 -10.43
C LYS A 324 -39.64 -38.14 -10.80
N LYS A 325 -40.21 -38.35 -11.99
CA LYS A 325 -41.32 -37.55 -12.54
C LYS A 325 -40.99 -36.04 -12.60
N ILE A 326 -39.74 -35.70 -12.85
CA ILE A 326 -39.28 -34.32 -12.98
C ILE A 326 -39.52 -33.84 -14.40
N GLN A 327 -40.11 -32.65 -14.53
CA GLN A 327 -40.30 -31.99 -15.83
C GLN A 327 -39.12 -31.10 -16.15
N ILE A 328 -38.57 -31.26 -17.37
CA ILE A 328 -37.49 -30.38 -17.86
C ILE A 328 -38.09 -29.48 -18.94
N SER A 329 -37.97 -28.16 -18.75
CA SER A 329 -38.36 -27.16 -19.74
C SER A 329 -37.12 -26.42 -20.24
N VAL A 330 -37.10 -26.15 -21.55
CA VAL A 330 -36.02 -25.42 -22.19
C VAL A 330 -36.61 -24.16 -22.82
N SER A 331 -36.04 -23.02 -22.48
CA SER A 331 -36.41 -21.71 -23.01
C SER A 331 -35.16 -21.03 -23.57
N ASN A 332 -35.03 -21.04 -24.89
CA ASN A 332 -33.85 -20.49 -25.54
C ASN A 332 -34.28 -19.35 -26.48
N ASP A 333 -33.45 -18.31 -26.58
CA ASP A 333 -33.51 -17.38 -27.70
C ASP A 333 -33.17 -18.15 -28.98
N LEU A 334 -33.69 -17.70 -30.10
CA LEU A 334 -33.43 -18.34 -31.39
C LEU A 334 -31.93 -18.23 -31.75
N ASP A 335 -31.35 -19.35 -32.19
CA ASP A 335 -30.05 -19.43 -32.85
C ASP A 335 -28.86 -18.93 -31.98
N ILE A 336 -28.76 -19.42 -30.72
CA ILE A 336 -27.66 -19.06 -29.83
C ILE A 336 -26.43 -19.93 -30.10
N LYS A 337 -25.39 -19.29 -30.64
CA LYS A 337 -24.10 -19.91 -30.94
C LYS A 337 -22.98 -19.19 -30.26
N MET A 338 -21.95 -19.94 -29.88
CA MET A 338 -20.69 -19.37 -29.28
C MET A 338 -19.48 -20.15 -29.78
N MET A 339 -18.32 -19.49 -29.75
CA MET A 339 -17.03 -20.17 -29.90
C MET A 339 -16.71 -20.94 -28.63
N GLY A 340 -16.58 -22.25 -28.71
CA GLY A 340 -16.35 -23.09 -27.56
C GLY A 340 -15.94 -24.52 -27.89
N ASN A 341 -15.51 -25.27 -26.91
CA ASN A 341 -15.26 -26.70 -27.06
C ASN A 341 -16.55 -27.49 -26.77
N HIS A 342 -17.11 -28.11 -27.80
CA HIS A 342 -18.37 -28.85 -27.73
C HIS A 342 -18.38 -29.90 -26.62
N THR A 343 -17.31 -30.70 -26.48
CA THR A 343 -17.22 -31.76 -25.47
C THR A 343 -17.23 -31.23 -24.04
N LEU A 344 -16.52 -30.12 -23.80
CA LEU A 344 -16.48 -29.47 -22.49
C LEU A 344 -17.85 -28.87 -22.15
N LEU A 345 -18.46 -28.14 -23.07
CA LEU A 345 -19.78 -27.53 -22.85
C LEU A 345 -20.86 -28.57 -22.62
N LEU A 346 -20.87 -29.66 -23.40
CA LEU A 346 -21.76 -30.78 -23.18
C LEU A 346 -21.59 -31.36 -21.77
N ARG A 347 -20.36 -31.58 -21.34
CA ARG A 347 -20.04 -32.11 -20.00
C ARG A 347 -20.44 -31.15 -18.88
N MET A 348 -20.30 -29.86 -19.09
CA MET A 348 -20.77 -28.83 -18.15
C MET A 348 -22.29 -28.93 -17.96
N MET A 349 -23.04 -28.93 -19.05
CA MET A 349 -24.49 -28.98 -19.00
C MET A 349 -24.96 -30.31 -18.40
N MET A 350 -24.37 -31.45 -18.79
CA MET A 350 -24.65 -32.76 -18.18
C MET A 350 -24.48 -32.74 -16.66
N ASN A 351 -23.39 -32.12 -16.14
CA ASN A 351 -23.17 -32.02 -14.69
C ASN A 351 -24.22 -31.16 -14.00
N LEU A 352 -24.61 -30.03 -14.58
CA LEU A 352 -25.59 -29.12 -13.99
C LEU A 352 -26.97 -29.76 -13.97
N VAL A 353 -27.42 -30.32 -15.10
CA VAL A 353 -28.76 -30.95 -15.23
C VAL A 353 -28.83 -32.23 -14.39
N GLN A 354 -27.78 -33.07 -14.37
CA GLN A 354 -27.72 -34.25 -13.53
C GLN A 354 -27.76 -33.89 -12.01
N ASN A 355 -27.14 -32.79 -11.59
CA ASN A 355 -27.24 -32.28 -10.22
C ASN A 355 -28.70 -31.85 -9.96
N ALA A 356 -29.31 -31.10 -10.84
CA ALA A 356 -30.71 -30.68 -10.72
C ALA A 356 -31.67 -31.86 -10.57
N ILE A 357 -31.49 -32.92 -11.36
CA ILE A 357 -32.27 -34.18 -11.22
C ILE A 357 -31.98 -34.88 -9.88
N SER A 358 -30.70 -35.00 -9.52
CA SER A 358 -30.29 -35.75 -8.34
C SER A 358 -30.83 -35.12 -7.03
N TYR A 359 -30.82 -33.80 -6.94
CA TYR A 359 -31.26 -33.02 -5.80
C TYR A 359 -32.68 -32.45 -5.95
N GLY A 360 -33.30 -32.61 -7.09
CA GLY A 360 -34.69 -32.23 -7.36
C GLY A 360 -35.67 -33.04 -6.53
N LYS A 361 -36.88 -32.50 -6.32
CA LYS A 361 -38.02 -33.14 -5.65
C LYS A 361 -38.71 -34.11 -6.63
N GLU A 362 -39.41 -35.10 -6.10
CA GLU A 362 -40.39 -35.86 -6.94
C GLU A 362 -41.46 -34.90 -7.48
N HIS A 363 -41.83 -35.07 -8.73
CA HIS A 363 -42.73 -34.18 -9.46
C HIS A 363 -42.19 -32.71 -9.54
N GLY A 364 -40.86 -32.53 -9.43
CA GLY A 364 -40.22 -31.24 -9.53
C GLY A 364 -40.09 -30.69 -10.92
N HIS A 365 -39.50 -29.49 -11.04
CA HIS A 365 -39.32 -28.81 -12.30
C HIS A 365 -37.87 -28.32 -12.45
N ILE A 366 -37.31 -28.52 -13.65
CA ILE A 366 -36.02 -28.00 -14.05
C ILE A 366 -36.23 -27.08 -15.23
N GLU A 367 -35.69 -25.84 -15.14
CA GLU A 367 -35.75 -24.87 -16.22
C GLU A 367 -34.32 -24.60 -16.72
N ILE A 368 -34.12 -24.76 -18.04
CA ILE A 368 -32.85 -24.43 -18.70
C ILE A 368 -33.13 -23.22 -19.60
N LEU A 369 -32.38 -22.17 -19.40
CA LEU A 369 -32.53 -20.90 -20.08
C LEU A 369 -31.24 -20.49 -20.77
N TRP A 370 -31.32 -20.05 -22.03
CA TRP A 370 -30.26 -19.36 -22.71
C TRP A 370 -30.75 -18.02 -23.25
N LYS A 371 -29.99 -16.96 -23.03
CA LYS A 371 -30.29 -15.60 -23.50
C LYS A 371 -29.06 -14.95 -24.11
N ASN A 372 -29.28 -14.23 -25.20
CA ASN A 372 -28.27 -13.40 -25.84
C ASN A 372 -28.40 -11.98 -25.29
N GLN A 373 -27.33 -11.50 -24.62
CA GLN A 373 -27.31 -10.15 -24.00
C GLN A 373 -26.10 -9.37 -24.52
N GLY A 374 -26.21 -8.84 -25.74
CA GLY A 374 -25.16 -8.09 -26.41
C GLY A 374 -23.93 -8.95 -26.70
N GLU A 375 -22.79 -8.61 -26.09
CA GLU A 375 -21.52 -9.35 -26.23
C GLU A 375 -21.42 -10.59 -25.33
N LEU A 376 -22.45 -10.87 -24.54
CA LEU A 376 -22.47 -11.97 -23.58
C LEU A 376 -23.64 -12.92 -23.91
N ILE A 377 -23.40 -14.20 -23.72
CA ILE A 377 -24.41 -15.25 -23.70
C ILE A 377 -24.61 -15.66 -22.24
N ILE A 378 -25.83 -15.61 -21.75
CA ILE A 378 -26.19 -16.00 -20.40
C ILE A 378 -26.92 -17.32 -20.44
N GLY A 379 -26.46 -18.30 -19.66
CA GLY A 379 -27.15 -19.56 -19.42
C GLY A 379 -27.57 -19.67 -17.96
N GLU A 380 -28.68 -20.32 -17.72
CA GLU A 380 -29.19 -20.64 -16.38
C GLU A 380 -29.74 -22.07 -16.37
N VAL A 381 -29.40 -22.81 -15.32
CA VAL A 381 -30.02 -24.09 -14.98
C VAL A 381 -30.60 -23.93 -13.57
N LYS A 382 -31.94 -24.00 -13.50
CA LYS A 382 -32.69 -23.77 -12.27
C LYS A 382 -33.51 -25.00 -11.89
N ASP A 383 -33.49 -25.39 -10.62
CA ASP A 383 -34.28 -26.46 -10.05
C ASP A 383 -35.10 -25.96 -8.85
N ASP A 384 -36.19 -26.64 -8.55
CA ASP A 384 -37.04 -26.44 -7.39
C ASP A 384 -36.72 -27.42 -6.26
N GLY A 385 -35.52 -28.00 -6.25
CA GLY A 385 -35.07 -29.06 -5.37
C GLY A 385 -34.89 -28.64 -3.88
N ILE A 386 -34.04 -29.41 -3.19
CA ILE A 386 -33.79 -29.22 -1.76
C ILE A 386 -33.05 -27.93 -1.41
N GLY A 387 -32.43 -27.26 -2.40
CA GLY A 387 -31.60 -26.07 -2.23
C GLY A 387 -30.34 -26.30 -1.37
N ILE A 388 -29.53 -25.26 -1.26
CA ILE A 388 -28.24 -25.27 -0.58
C ILE A 388 -28.25 -24.23 0.53
N ASP A 389 -27.81 -24.62 1.74
CA ASP A 389 -27.64 -23.69 2.88
C ASP A 389 -26.49 -22.71 2.56
N GLN A 390 -26.67 -21.43 2.91
CA GLN A 390 -25.70 -20.35 2.62
C GLN A 390 -24.27 -20.62 3.09
N LYS A 391 -24.10 -21.32 4.19
CA LYS A 391 -22.76 -21.68 4.72
C LYS A 391 -21.96 -22.62 3.81
N HIS A 392 -22.65 -23.33 2.88
CA HIS A 392 -22.05 -24.27 1.95
C HIS A 392 -21.75 -23.63 0.57
N LEU A 393 -22.45 -22.55 0.20
CA LEU A 393 -22.31 -21.90 -1.12
C LEU A 393 -20.85 -21.55 -1.50
N PRO A 394 -20.01 -21.02 -0.60
CA PRO A 394 -18.60 -20.75 -0.97
C PRO A 394 -17.79 -22.02 -1.24
N LYS A 395 -18.19 -23.16 -0.65
CA LYS A 395 -17.43 -24.43 -0.68
C LYS A 395 -17.89 -25.42 -1.73
N ILE A 396 -19.06 -25.23 -2.36
CA ILE A 396 -19.56 -26.18 -3.38
C ILE A 396 -18.67 -26.28 -4.61
N TRP A 397 -17.78 -25.31 -4.80
CA TRP A 397 -16.80 -25.27 -5.89
C TRP A 397 -15.49 -26.01 -5.57
N ASP A 398 -15.31 -26.40 -4.28
CA ASP A 398 -14.11 -27.11 -3.84
C ASP A 398 -14.18 -28.57 -4.30
N ARG A 399 -13.03 -29.12 -4.70
CA ARG A 399 -12.91 -30.54 -5.13
C ARG A 399 -13.31 -31.46 -3.97
N PHE A 400 -14.06 -32.52 -4.26
CA PHE A 400 -14.53 -33.52 -3.30
C PHE A 400 -15.46 -32.97 -2.21
N TYR A 401 -15.85 -31.70 -2.29
CA TYR A 401 -16.77 -31.12 -1.31
C TYR A 401 -18.20 -31.62 -1.54
N ARG A 402 -18.87 -31.95 -0.44
CA ARG A 402 -20.26 -32.44 -0.43
C ARG A 402 -20.96 -31.97 0.83
N VAL A 403 -22.21 -31.49 0.69
CA VAL A 403 -23.03 -31.03 1.83
C VAL A 403 -23.42 -32.16 2.76
N ASP A 404 -23.78 -33.34 2.20
CA ASP A 404 -24.17 -34.53 2.95
C ASP A 404 -23.40 -35.77 2.47
N LYS A 405 -22.59 -36.38 3.36
CA LYS A 405 -21.78 -37.58 3.04
C LYS A 405 -22.60 -38.88 2.99
N SER A 406 -23.77 -38.93 3.65
CA SER A 406 -24.57 -40.15 3.80
C SER A 406 -25.57 -40.35 2.64
N ARG A 407 -26.41 -39.37 2.31
CA ARG A 407 -27.40 -39.46 1.22
C ARG A 407 -26.79 -39.54 -0.15
N SER A 408 -25.61 -39.03 -0.33
CA SER A 408 -24.97 -38.97 -1.62
C SER A 408 -24.11 -40.20 -1.94
N ARG A 409 -23.99 -41.21 -1.04
CA ARG A 409 -23.42 -42.53 -1.39
C ARG A 409 -24.37 -43.32 -2.27
N GLU A 410 -25.68 -43.19 -2.08
CA GLU A 410 -26.71 -43.86 -2.89
C GLU A 410 -26.81 -43.27 -4.31
N ASN A 411 -26.61 -41.95 -4.45
CA ASN A 411 -26.73 -41.25 -5.74
C ASN A 411 -25.41 -41.14 -6.54
N GLY A 412 -24.32 -41.76 -6.10
CA GLY A 412 -23.08 -41.90 -6.89
C GLY A 412 -22.27 -40.62 -7.12
N GLY A 413 -22.57 -39.49 -6.45
CA GLY A 413 -21.88 -38.23 -6.69
C GLY A 413 -20.41 -38.25 -6.23
N THR A 414 -19.49 -37.74 -7.04
CA THR A 414 -18.05 -37.71 -6.83
C THR A 414 -17.56 -36.47 -6.03
N GLY A 415 -18.34 -35.41 -6.02
CA GLY A 415 -17.96 -34.09 -5.48
C GLY A 415 -16.99 -33.32 -6.42
N LEU A 416 -16.82 -33.80 -7.64
CA LEU A 416 -16.00 -33.14 -8.67
C LEU A 416 -16.82 -32.38 -9.72
N GLY A 417 -18.12 -32.68 -9.85
CA GLY A 417 -18.96 -32.12 -10.92
C GLY A 417 -19.00 -30.60 -10.95
N LEU A 418 -19.23 -29.94 -9.81
CA LEU A 418 -19.28 -28.46 -9.75
C LEU A 418 -17.91 -27.80 -9.93
N SER A 419 -16.84 -28.41 -9.41
CA SER A 419 -15.49 -27.93 -9.68
C SER A 419 -15.13 -28.03 -11.16
N MET A 420 -15.60 -29.09 -11.85
CA MET A 420 -15.50 -29.26 -13.29
C MET A 420 -16.28 -28.18 -14.05
N VAL A 421 -17.52 -27.92 -13.64
CA VAL A 421 -18.35 -26.84 -14.22
C VAL A 421 -17.62 -25.50 -14.13
N ARG A 422 -17.09 -25.14 -12.95
CA ARG A 422 -16.32 -23.90 -12.75
C ARG A 422 -15.08 -23.86 -13.65
N PHE A 423 -14.39 -24.96 -13.77
CA PHE A 423 -13.22 -25.09 -14.65
C PHE A 423 -13.62 -24.85 -16.14
N ILE A 424 -14.68 -25.53 -16.63
CA ILE A 424 -15.11 -25.39 -18.01
C ILE A 424 -15.54 -23.95 -18.32
N VAL A 425 -16.29 -23.32 -17.43
CA VAL A 425 -16.68 -21.92 -17.57
C VAL A 425 -15.44 -21.00 -17.66
N ALA A 426 -14.42 -21.26 -16.85
CA ALA A 426 -13.18 -20.48 -16.88
C ALA A 426 -12.38 -20.68 -18.18
N VAL A 427 -12.31 -21.91 -18.73
CA VAL A 427 -11.68 -22.21 -20.03
C VAL A 427 -12.30 -21.40 -21.17
N HIS A 428 -13.62 -21.18 -21.10
CA HIS A 428 -14.36 -20.39 -22.10
C HIS A 428 -14.39 -18.87 -21.77
N GLY A 429 -13.56 -18.40 -20.85
CA GLY A 429 -13.51 -16.97 -20.46
C GLY A 429 -14.77 -16.47 -19.73
N GLY A 430 -15.62 -17.39 -19.29
CA GLY A 430 -16.90 -17.10 -18.65
C GLY A 430 -16.80 -16.87 -17.14
N LYS A 431 -17.97 -16.60 -16.56
CA LYS A 431 -18.17 -16.51 -15.09
C LYS A 431 -19.41 -17.31 -14.71
N ILE A 432 -19.40 -17.91 -13.52
CA ILE A 432 -20.54 -18.66 -12.97
C ILE A 432 -20.82 -18.20 -11.55
N ARG A 433 -22.09 -18.12 -11.21
CA ARG A 433 -22.59 -17.88 -9.87
C ARG A 433 -23.71 -18.85 -9.53
N VAL A 434 -24.01 -18.99 -8.26
CA VAL A 434 -25.09 -19.82 -7.73
C VAL A 434 -25.99 -18.98 -6.84
N GLU A 435 -27.28 -19.13 -7.02
CA GLU A 435 -28.32 -18.57 -6.16
C GLU A 435 -29.13 -19.74 -5.62
N SER A 436 -29.18 -19.92 -4.30
CA SER A 436 -29.88 -21.04 -3.69
C SER A 436 -30.36 -20.71 -2.30
N LYS A 437 -31.51 -21.29 -1.94
CA LYS A 437 -32.04 -21.22 -0.60
C LYS A 437 -32.59 -22.60 -0.22
N LYS A 438 -32.24 -23.06 0.96
CA LYS A 438 -32.63 -24.37 1.47
C LYS A 438 -34.14 -24.51 1.44
N GLY A 439 -34.65 -25.54 0.75
CA GLY A 439 -36.07 -25.85 0.57
C GLY A 439 -36.74 -25.18 -0.64
N GLU A 440 -36.10 -24.20 -1.29
CA GLU A 440 -36.69 -23.44 -2.41
C GLU A 440 -36.08 -23.81 -3.76
N GLY A 441 -34.89 -24.45 -3.80
CA GLY A 441 -34.21 -24.85 -5.00
C GLY A 441 -32.90 -24.16 -5.26
N THR A 442 -32.30 -24.38 -6.42
CA THR A 442 -30.99 -23.83 -6.81
C THR A 442 -31.04 -23.33 -8.26
N SER A 443 -30.40 -22.18 -8.50
CA SER A 443 -30.13 -21.64 -9.83
C SER A 443 -28.63 -21.48 -10.02
N PHE A 444 -28.06 -22.11 -11.04
CA PHE A 444 -26.71 -21.90 -11.52
C PHE A 444 -26.79 -20.99 -12.76
N ILE A 445 -26.21 -19.78 -12.61
CA ILE A 445 -26.21 -18.76 -13.66
C ILE A 445 -24.78 -18.58 -14.14
N PHE A 446 -24.58 -18.72 -15.43
CA PHE A 446 -23.27 -18.60 -16.06
C PHE A 446 -23.34 -17.70 -17.29
N GLN A 447 -22.21 -17.04 -17.60
CA GLN A 447 -22.10 -16.12 -18.73
C GLN A 447 -20.83 -16.40 -19.51
N PHE A 448 -20.92 -16.32 -20.84
CA PHE A 448 -19.80 -16.48 -21.75
C PHE A 448 -19.66 -15.26 -22.64
N PRO A 449 -18.44 -14.86 -23.05
CA PRO A 449 -18.26 -13.94 -24.15
C PRO A 449 -18.72 -14.61 -25.45
N LYS A 450 -19.38 -13.87 -26.33
CA LYS A 450 -19.86 -14.37 -27.61
C LYS A 450 -18.72 -14.74 -28.56
N GLU A 451 -17.64 -13.95 -28.52
CA GLU A 451 -16.42 -14.24 -29.25
C GLU A 451 -15.35 -14.77 -28.27
N SER A 452 -14.58 -15.77 -28.71
CA SER A 452 -13.48 -16.30 -27.92
C SER A 452 -12.45 -15.20 -27.67
N ILE A 453 -12.07 -14.99 -26.41
CA ILE A 453 -10.93 -14.14 -26.06
C ILE A 453 -9.68 -14.87 -26.58
N LYS A 454 -9.02 -14.27 -27.60
CA LYS A 454 -7.75 -14.74 -28.17
C LYS A 454 -6.63 -14.75 -27.13
#